data_289673581b65692d37570e01f8df6a4e
#
_entry.id   289673581b65692d37570e01f8df6a4e
#
_cell.length_a   1.000
_cell.length_b   1.000
_cell.length_c   1.000
_cell.angle_alpha   90.00
_cell.angle_beta   90.00
_cell.angle_gamma   90.00
#
_symmetry.space_group_name_H-M   'P 1'
#
loop_
_entity.id
_entity.type
_entity.pdbx_description
1 polymer ?
#
loop_
_entity_poly.entity_id
_entity_poly.type
_entity_poly.pdbx_seq_one_letter_code
_entity_poly.pdbx_strand_id
1 'polypeptide(L)'
;LFFNNVHGTPKFTQFVNFIQVHFLRNGDNVYLPKKENIVPYFHGHNHPSFFTFYNEKQLIQDVKTNELIPNDKIIGVITARPLHVRILNGSKESVFYAYYVDYLCIDKAHRKKGTAPQVIQTHYYNQRHMNKKLHVDLFKREGELTGIVPLCVYTTYGFFIGNWTKPGALEPGYSLVECNKQNVRFLLDFLKANVTRYFDISITPELSNILELIKTKNYYIYFLMDSTSGDGGNNIQMAYVFKKTCVKIDGHECISCIASICATKDNSLFIQGFGLALDAIKPKYEYLLIEEISHNKKLIDEIKISAKPNISSSTAYFFYNFAYSVFQPEKVLMLGT
;
A
#
# COMPACT_ATOMS: atom_id res chain seq x y z
N LEU A 1 19.45 -10.34 -0.69
CA LEU A 1 19.52 -10.44 0.77
C LEU A 1 18.13 -10.62 1.36
N PHE A 2 18.00 -11.38 2.43
CA PHE A 2 16.79 -11.41 3.25
C PHE A 2 16.67 -10.13 4.06
N PHE A 3 15.43 -9.68 4.30
CA PHE A 3 15.15 -8.50 5.13
C PHE A 3 15.85 -8.58 6.50
N ASN A 4 15.78 -9.73 7.18
CA ASN A 4 16.38 -9.94 8.50
C ASN A 4 17.90 -9.74 8.52
N ASN A 5 18.58 -9.91 7.38
CA ASN A 5 20.03 -9.70 7.25
C ASN A 5 20.39 -8.23 6.93
N VAL A 6 19.40 -7.42 6.59
CA VAL A 6 19.59 -5.99 6.23
C VAL A 6 19.08 -5.09 7.34
N HIS A 7 17.97 -5.47 7.97
CA HIS A 7 17.37 -4.75 9.07
C HIS A 7 18.36 -4.59 10.24
N GLY A 8 18.46 -3.38 10.79
CA GLY A 8 19.40 -3.08 11.88
C GLY A 8 20.83 -2.81 11.46
N THR A 9 21.19 -3.00 10.19
CA THR A 9 22.55 -2.71 9.68
C THR A 9 22.66 -1.29 9.10
N PRO A 10 23.89 -0.75 8.96
CA PRO A 10 24.12 0.51 8.25
C PRO A 10 23.55 0.53 6.82
N LYS A 11 23.51 -0.64 6.16
CA LYS A 11 22.97 -0.79 4.81
C LYS A 11 21.49 -0.44 4.72
N PHE A 12 20.71 -0.74 5.77
CA PHE A 12 19.31 -0.33 5.82
C PHE A 12 19.16 1.20 5.92
N THR A 13 20.04 1.87 6.66
CA THR A 13 20.08 3.34 6.73
C THR A 13 20.42 3.94 5.36
N GLN A 14 21.41 3.36 4.67
CA GLN A 14 21.76 3.78 3.30
C GLN A 14 20.57 3.59 2.34
N PHE A 15 19.82 2.49 2.47
CA PHE A 15 18.61 2.24 1.69
C PHE A 15 17.55 3.34 1.93
N VAL A 16 17.27 3.68 3.19
CA VAL A 16 16.28 4.72 3.52
C VAL A 16 16.68 6.06 2.91
N ASN A 17 17.93 6.46 3.08
CA ASN A 17 18.45 7.72 2.51
C ASN A 17 18.39 7.69 0.98
N PHE A 18 18.70 6.56 0.36
CA PHE A 18 18.68 6.39 -1.09
C PHE A 18 17.28 6.59 -1.67
N ILE A 19 16.25 5.97 -1.08
CA ILE A 19 14.88 6.13 -1.56
C ILE A 19 14.33 7.54 -1.29
N GLN A 20 14.69 8.19 -0.20
CA GLN A 20 14.31 9.60 0.06
C GLN A 20 14.79 10.53 -1.06
N VAL A 21 16.00 10.30 -1.59
CA VAL A 21 16.61 11.16 -2.62
C VAL A 21 16.16 10.79 -4.04
N HIS A 22 16.01 9.50 -4.31
CA HIS A 22 15.89 9.02 -5.69
C HIS A 22 14.53 8.42 -6.06
N PHE A 23 13.62 8.13 -5.11
CA PHE A 23 12.39 7.38 -5.40
C PHE A 23 11.41 8.18 -6.26
N LEU A 24 11.09 9.42 -5.88
CA LEU A 24 10.21 10.26 -6.68
C LEU A 24 10.92 10.82 -7.92
N ARG A 25 10.16 10.91 -9.02
CA ARG A 25 10.65 11.44 -10.29
C ARG A 25 10.58 12.95 -10.36
N ASN A 26 9.52 13.54 -9.81
CA ASN A 26 9.23 14.98 -9.85
C ASN A 26 9.78 15.65 -8.59
N GLY A 27 10.27 16.91 -8.76
CA GLY A 27 10.81 17.71 -7.69
C GLY A 27 9.76 18.38 -6.80
N ASP A 28 8.50 18.44 -7.26
CA ASP A 28 7.42 19.16 -6.58
C ASP A 28 6.88 18.41 -5.36
N ASN A 29 7.03 17.08 -5.35
CA ASN A 29 6.61 16.23 -4.23
C ASN A 29 7.82 15.69 -3.49
N VAL A 30 7.73 15.59 -2.18
CA VAL A 30 8.81 15.10 -1.33
C VAL A 30 8.40 13.77 -0.68
N TYR A 31 9.26 12.76 -0.79
CA TYR A 31 9.07 11.46 -0.14
C TYR A 31 10.06 11.30 1.01
N LEU A 32 9.56 11.31 2.24
CA LEU A 32 10.38 11.31 3.46
C LEU A 32 10.00 10.18 4.42
N PRO A 33 10.10 8.91 4.00
CA PRO A 33 9.88 7.81 4.91
C PRO A 33 11.02 7.73 5.93
N LYS A 34 10.67 7.36 7.16
CA LYS A 34 11.63 6.98 8.18
C LYS A 34 11.68 5.44 8.30
N LYS A 35 12.61 4.92 9.09
CA LYS A 35 12.70 3.47 9.33
C LYS A 35 11.39 2.87 9.84
N GLU A 36 10.72 3.55 10.77
CA GLU A 36 9.41 3.15 11.32
C GLU A 36 8.26 3.17 10.30
N ASN A 37 8.46 3.79 9.14
CA ASN A 37 7.48 3.77 8.06
C ASN A 37 7.76 2.67 7.02
N ILE A 38 8.92 2.05 7.04
CA ILE A 38 9.33 1.04 6.06
C ILE A 38 9.38 -0.35 6.70
N VAL A 39 10.08 -0.46 7.83
CA VAL A 39 10.31 -1.75 8.52
C VAL A 39 9.01 -2.54 8.76
N PRO A 40 7.90 -1.94 9.21
CA PRO A 40 6.67 -2.68 9.50
C PRO A 40 6.09 -3.43 8.30
N TYR A 41 6.30 -2.95 7.09
CA TYR A 41 5.82 -3.62 5.88
C TYR A 41 6.51 -4.97 5.60
N PHE A 42 7.68 -5.21 6.19
CA PHE A 42 8.47 -6.43 5.97
C PHE A 42 8.43 -7.41 7.16
N HIS A 43 7.74 -7.05 8.24
CA HIS A 43 7.57 -7.91 9.41
C HIS A 43 6.26 -8.70 9.37
N GLY A 44 6.25 -9.85 10.07
CA GLY A 44 5.04 -10.63 10.33
C GLY A 44 4.53 -11.41 9.12
N HIS A 45 5.40 -11.77 8.19
CA HIS A 45 5.08 -12.60 7.03
C HIS A 45 5.49 -14.06 7.24
N ASN A 46 4.75 -14.99 6.64
CA ASN A 46 5.04 -16.43 6.67
C ASN A 46 6.18 -16.82 5.70
N HIS A 47 6.48 -15.97 4.73
CA HIS A 47 7.58 -16.16 3.80
C HIS A 47 8.57 -14.98 3.91
N PRO A 48 9.86 -15.20 3.57
CA PRO A 48 10.86 -14.15 3.70
C PRO A 48 10.64 -13.00 2.72
N SER A 49 10.96 -11.79 3.16
CA SER A 49 11.03 -10.60 2.31
C SER A 49 12.46 -10.40 1.80
N PHE A 50 12.60 -9.84 0.61
CA PHE A 50 13.86 -9.69 -0.11
C PHE A 50 14.24 -8.25 -0.37
N PHE A 51 15.55 -7.98 -0.29
CA PHE A 51 16.18 -6.72 -0.66
C PHE A 51 17.31 -7.01 -1.65
N THR A 52 17.31 -6.32 -2.78
CA THR A 52 18.41 -6.34 -3.74
C THR A 52 19.00 -4.95 -3.85
N PHE A 53 20.34 -4.89 -3.75
CA PHE A 53 21.13 -3.68 -3.91
C PHE A 53 22.04 -3.85 -5.11
N TYR A 54 22.04 -2.87 -5.99
CA TYR A 54 22.97 -2.76 -7.08
C TYR A 54 23.98 -1.67 -6.75
N ASN A 55 25.23 -2.10 -6.54
CA ASN A 55 26.30 -1.22 -6.06
C ASN A 55 27.30 -0.95 -7.18
N GLU A 56 27.86 0.25 -7.19
CA GLU A 56 29.01 0.66 -7.97
C GLU A 56 30.21 0.82 -7.05
N LYS A 57 31.34 0.23 -7.45
CA LYS A 57 32.59 0.41 -6.71
C LYS A 57 33.16 1.79 -7.02
N GLN A 58 33.38 2.57 -5.98
CA GLN A 58 34.00 3.89 -6.06
C GLN A 58 35.21 3.92 -5.14
N LEU A 59 36.21 4.70 -5.49
CA LEU A 59 37.32 5.02 -4.58
C LEU A 59 36.99 6.38 -3.93
N ILE A 60 36.93 6.38 -2.62
CA ILE A 60 36.78 7.61 -1.82
C ILE A 60 38.08 7.88 -1.09
N GLN A 61 38.45 9.16 -1.01
CA GLN A 61 39.63 9.58 -0.25
C GLN A 61 39.25 9.71 1.21
N ASP A 62 39.91 8.99 2.08
CA ASP A 62 39.79 9.18 3.52
C ASP A 62 40.38 10.51 3.91
N VAL A 63 39.59 11.36 4.53
CA VAL A 63 39.98 12.74 4.92
C VAL A 63 41.11 12.73 5.98
N LYS A 64 41.23 11.64 6.74
CA LYS A 64 42.25 11.54 7.81
C LYS A 64 43.60 10.98 7.33
N THR A 65 43.54 9.93 6.48
CA THR A 65 44.75 9.22 6.03
C THR A 65 45.16 9.65 4.62
N ASN A 66 44.33 10.35 3.89
CA ASN A 66 44.52 10.74 2.48
C ASN A 66 44.62 9.52 1.53
N GLU A 67 44.31 8.31 2.01
CA GLU A 67 44.31 7.08 1.24
C GLU A 67 43.00 6.91 0.45
N LEU A 68 43.12 6.24 -0.71
CA LEU A 68 41.93 5.87 -1.51
C LEU A 68 41.38 4.55 -0.98
N ILE A 69 40.17 4.61 -0.41
CA ILE A 69 39.48 3.45 0.15
C ILE A 69 38.35 3.04 -0.79
N PRO A 70 38.22 1.75 -1.14
CA PRO A 70 37.08 1.25 -1.92
C PRO A 70 35.79 1.41 -1.13
N ASN A 71 34.78 2.02 -1.75
CA ASN A 71 33.45 2.22 -1.21
C ASN A 71 32.40 1.69 -2.19
N ASP A 72 31.40 1.01 -1.69
CA ASP A 72 30.27 0.51 -2.46
C ASP A 72 29.12 1.53 -2.42
N LYS A 73 28.97 2.31 -3.49
CA LYS A 73 27.84 3.24 -3.64
C LYS A 73 26.61 2.50 -4.16
N ILE A 74 25.47 2.63 -3.47
CA ILE A 74 24.18 2.12 -3.97
C ILE A 74 23.75 2.98 -5.15
N ILE A 75 23.49 2.34 -6.31
CA ILE A 75 22.96 2.98 -7.52
C ILE A 75 21.58 2.42 -7.92
N GLY A 76 21.16 1.32 -7.32
CA GLY A 76 19.85 0.74 -7.52
C GLY A 76 19.39 -0.13 -6.37
N VAL A 77 18.09 -0.11 -6.10
CA VAL A 77 17.45 -0.96 -5.08
C VAL A 77 16.11 -1.47 -5.61
N ILE A 78 15.70 -2.63 -5.09
CA ILE A 78 14.38 -3.20 -5.28
C ILE A 78 14.09 -4.11 -4.08
N THR A 79 12.83 -4.16 -3.67
CA THR A 79 12.39 -5.03 -2.58
C THR A 79 11.20 -5.86 -2.99
N ALA A 80 10.98 -6.97 -2.27
CA ALA A 80 9.78 -7.78 -2.41
C ALA A 80 9.34 -8.32 -1.05
N ARG A 81 8.03 -8.33 -0.81
CA ARG A 81 7.39 -8.92 0.36
C ARG A 81 6.22 -9.80 -0.03
N PRO A 82 5.95 -10.90 0.69
CA PRO A 82 4.88 -11.83 0.33
C PRO A 82 3.51 -11.24 0.68
N LEU A 83 2.54 -11.47 -0.22
CA LEU A 83 1.13 -11.21 -0.01
C LEU A 83 0.32 -12.46 -0.33
N HIS A 84 -0.78 -12.63 0.36
CA HIS A 84 -1.74 -13.68 0.13
C HIS A 84 -2.73 -13.26 -0.94
N VAL A 85 -2.83 -14.02 -2.02
CA VAL A 85 -3.74 -13.79 -3.16
C VAL A 85 -4.84 -14.83 -3.12
N ARG A 86 -6.07 -14.37 -3.23
CA ARG A 86 -7.27 -15.18 -3.37
C ARG A 86 -8.02 -14.73 -4.62
N ILE A 87 -8.32 -15.61 -5.53
CA ILE A 87 -9.11 -15.36 -6.74
C ILE A 87 -10.32 -16.28 -6.74
N LEU A 88 -11.49 -15.69 -6.97
CA LEU A 88 -12.75 -16.39 -7.17
C LEU A 88 -13.11 -16.43 -8.66
N ASN A 89 -13.43 -17.60 -9.16
CA ASN A 89 -13.94 -17.79 -10.52
C ASN A 89 -15.18 -18.68 -10.45
N GLY A 90 -16.35 -18.07 -10.31
CA GLY A 90 -17.58 -18.77 -10.00
C GLY A 90 -17.48 -19.52 -8.67
N SER A 91 -17.64 -20.84 -8.69
CA SER A 91 -17.50 -21.69 -7.50
C SER A 91 -16.07 -22.15 -7.21
N LYS A 92 -15.12 -21.84 -8.10
CA LYS A 92 -13.72 -22.23 -7.90
C LYS A 92 -12.95 -21.12 -7.21
N GLU A 93 -12.18 -21.48 -6.21
CA GLU A 93 -11.28 -20.60 -5.48
C GLU A 93 -9.83 -21.01 -5.74
N SER A 94 -9.00 -20.03 -6.06
CA SER A 94 -7.54 -20.19 -6.17
C SER A 94 -6.87 -19.34 -5.10
N VAL A 95 -6.01 -19.97 -4.31
CA VAL A 95 -5.28 -19.33 -3.21
C VAL A 95 -3.79 -19.59 -3.38
N PHE A 96 -2.99 -18.53 -3.39
CA PHE A 96 -1.53 -18.62 -3.49
C PHE A 96 -0.87 -17.38 -2.90
N TYR A 97 0.46 -17.43 -2.76
CA TYR A 97 1.26 -16.26 -2.39
C TYR A 97 1.90 -15.64 -3.63
N ALA A 98 1.93 -14.31 -3.66
CA ALA A 98 2.70 -13.53 -4.62
C ALA A 98 3.66 -12.59 -3.87
N TYR A 99 4.80 -12.26 -4.50
CA TYR A 99 5.67 -11.21 -3.98
C TYR A 99 5.22 -9.85 -4.49
N TYR A 100 4.87 -8.95 -3.58
CA TYR A 100 4.68 -7.54 -3.94
C TYR A 100 6.04 -6.87 -4.07
N VAL A 101 6.36 -6.50 -5.30
CA VAL A 101 7.61 -5.80 -5.65
C VAL A 101 7.42 -4.31 -5.41
N ASP A 102 8.27 -3.75 -4.55
CA ASP A 102 8.22 -2.36 -4.15
C ASP A 102 9.63 -1.73 -4.21
N TYR A 103 9.70 -0.41 -4.05
CA TYR A 103 10.96 0.34 -4.00
C TYR A 103 11.93 0.07 -5.16
N LEU A 104 11.40 -0.21 -6.37
CA LEU A 104 12.29 -0.18 -7.53
C LEU A 104 12.76 1.26 -7.74
N CYS A 105 13.99 1.51 -7.35
CA CYS A 105 14.58 2.85 -7.37
C CYS A 105 15.99 2.81 -7.94
N ILE A 106 16.26 3.68 -8.93
CA ILE A 106 17.57 3.85 -9.54
C ILE A 106 18.04 5.28 -9.30
N ASP A 107 19.32 5.43 -8.96
CA ASP A 107 20.01 6.72 -8.86
C ASP A 107 19.70 7.58 -10.10
N LYS A 108 19.32 8.84 -9.87
CA LYS A 108 18.91 9.76 -10.95
C LYS A 108 19.95 9.86 -12.07
N ALA A 109 21.25 9.80 -11.76
CA ALA A 109 22.33 9.84 -12.74
C ALA A 109 22.50 8.54 -13.54
N HIS A 110 21.92 7.43 -13.08
CA HIS A 110 22.01 6.09 -13.70
C HIS A 110 20.71 5.66 -14.38
N ARG A 111 19.70 6.53 -14.44
CA ARG A 111 18.45 6.27 -15.17
C ARG A 111 18.67 6.27 -16.69
N LYS A 112 17.79 5.56 -17.42
CA LYS A 112 17.83 5.43 -18.90
C LYS A 112 19.09 4.76 -19.45
N LYS A 113 19.86 4.06 -18.60
CA LYS A 113 21.09 3.32 -18.96
C LYS A 113 20.93 1.80 -18.91
N GLY A 114 19.69 1.27 -18.89
CA GLY A 114 19.45 -0.17 -18.79
C GLY A 114 19.61 -0.75 -17.38
N THR A 115 19.90 0.07 -16.35
CA THR A 115 20.13 -0.39 -14.96
C THR A 115 18.89 -1.02 -14.35
N ALA A 116 17.69 -0.44 -14.54
CA ALA A 116 16.46 -0.97 -13.94
C ALA A 116 16.12 -2.40 -14.41
N PRO A 117 16.16 -2.74 -15.72
CA PRO A 117 15.99 -4.12 -16.18
C PRO A 117 16.98 -5.11 -15.55
N GLN A 118 18.26 -4.73 -15.39
CA GLN A 118 19.26 -5.58 -14.75
C GLN A 118 18.96 -5.84 -13.29
N VAL A 119 18.54 -4.79 -12.54
CA VAL A 119 18.16 -4.90 -11.13
C VAL A 119 16.94 -5.80 -10.98
N ILE A 120 15.91 -5.64 -11.83
CA ILE A 120 14.68 -6.46 -11.83
C ILE A 120 15.04 -7.93 -12.11
N GLN A 121 15.82 -8.19 -13.16
CA GLN A 121 16.20 -9.54 -13.56
C GLN A 121 17.01 -10.25 -12.47
N THR A 122 17.99 -9.55 -11.88
CA THR A 122 18.81 -10.09 -10.78
C THR A 122 17.96 -10.37 -9.55
N HIS A 123 17.03 -9.46 -9.20
CA HIS A 123 16.13 -9.62 -8.06
C HIS A 123 15.25 -10.85 -8.23
N TYR A 124 14.58 -10.96 -9.37
CA TYR A 124 13.70 -12.09 -9.71
C TYR A 124 14.45 -13.42 -9.71
N TYR A 125 15.64 -13.47 -10.31
CA TYR A 125 16.50 -14.67 -10.31
C TYR A 125 16.83 -15.11 -8.88
N ASN A 126 17.33 -14.19 -8.04
CA ASN A 126 17.69 -14.48 -6.67
C ASN A 126 16.47 -14.90 -5.83
N GLN A 127 15.34 -14.22 -5.98
CA GLN A 127 14.11 -14.55 -5.29
C GLN A 127 13.65 -15.98 -5.60
N ARG A 128 13.60 -16.36 -6.87
CA ARG A 128 13.24 -17.72 -7.31
C ARG A 128 14.23 -18.79 -6.84
N HIS A 129 15.51 -18.46 -6.82
CA HIS A 129 16.55 -19.38 -6.34
C HIS A 129 16.41 -19.65 -4.84
N MET A 130 16.11 -18.60 -4.07
CA MET A 130 16.00 -18.68 -2.61
C MET A 130 14.65 -19.17 -2.11
N ASN A 131 13.57 -18.95 -2.86
CA ASN A 131 12.22 -19.44 -2.54
C ASN A 131 11.53 -20.01 -3.78
N LYS A 132 11.71 -21.30 -4.00
CA LYS A 132 11.15 -22.03 -5.15
C LYS A 132 9.63 -22.22 -5.09
N LYS A 133 8.99 -21.87 -3.96
CA LYS A 133 7.54 -22.04 -3.77
C LYS A 133 6.72 -20.87 -4.32
N LEU A 134 7.32 -19.68 -4.42
CA LEU A 134 6.68 -18.46 -4.88
C LEU A 134 7.28 -18.04 -6.23
N HIS A 135 6.44 -17.97 -7.25
CA HIS A 135 6.85 -17.69 -8.64
C HIS A 135 6.13 -16.50 -9.25
N VAL A 136 5.15 -15.94 -8.55
CA VAL A 136 4.34 -14.83 -9.02
C VAL A 136 4.79 -13.56 -8.33
N ASP A 137 5.05 -12.52 -9.11
CA ASP A 137 5.28 -11.19 -8.60
C ASP A 137 4.09 -10.28 -8.92
N LEU A 138 3.79 -9.38 -8.02
CA LEU A 138 2.78 -8.34 -8.14
C LEU A 138 3.47 -6.99 -8.05
N PHE A 139 3.13 -6.06 -8.92
CA PHE A 139 3.63 -4.69 -8.85
C PHE A 139 2.56 -3.68 -9.25
N LYS A 140 2.71 -2.47 -8.74
CA LYS A 140 1.87 -1.31 -9.04
C LYS A 140 2.62 -0.36 -9.98
N ARG A 141 1.90 0.24 -10.91
CA ARG A 141 2.43 1.30 -11.76
C ARG A 141 1.43 2.45 -11.87
N GLU A 142 1.96 3.65 -11.82
CA GLU A 142 1.22 4.90 -11.96
C GLU A 142 1.70 5.64 -13.22
N GLY A 143 0.79 6.36 -13.89
CA GLY A 143 1.06 7.09 -15.13
C GLY A 143 1.01 6.19 -16.36
N GLU A 144 2.08 6.17 -17.15
CA GLU A 144 2.14 5.33 -18.36
C GLU A 144 2.13 3.84 -17.98
N LEU A 145 1.16 3.12 -18.51
CA LEU A 145 1.04 1.68 -18.31
C LEU A 145 2.02 0.93 -19.22
N THR A 146 2.33 -0.31 -18.82
CA THR A 146 3.21 -1.20 -19.61
C THR A 146 2.43 -1.93 -20.70
N GLY A 147 3.14 -2.58 -21.64
CA GLY A 147 2.53 -3.53 -22.58
C GLY A 147 2.14 -4.88 -21.99
N ILE A 148 2.31 -5.08 -20.66
CA ILE A 148 1.87 -6.29 -19.94
C ILE A 148 0.37 -6.17 -19.67
N VAL A 149 -0.37 -7.27 -19.74
CA VAL A 149 -1.80 -7.29 -19.41
C VAL A 149 -1.98 -6.94 -17.93
N PRO A 150 -2.74 -5.88 -17.61
CA PRO A 150 -2.97 -5.47 -16.24
C PRO A 150 -3.90 -6.43 -15.51
N LEU A 151 -3.70 -6.57 -14.20
CA LEU A 151 -4.63 -7.24 -13.31
C LEU A 151 -5.91 -6.41 -13.10
N CYS A 152 -5.71 -5.10 -12.92
CA CYS A 152 -6.77 -4.12 -12.73
C CYS A 152 -6.23 -2.73 -13.10
N VAL A 153 -7.05 -1.95 -13.80
CA VAL A 153 -6.75 -0.54 -14.16
C VAL A 153 -7.78 0.35 -13.50
N TYR A 154 -7.33 1.42 -12.86
CA TYR A 154 -8.17 2.36 -12.14
C TYR A 154 -7.52 3.75 -12.11
N THR A 155 -8.22 4.73 -11.57
CA THR A 155 -7.66 6.07 -11.37
C THR A 155 -7.40 6.33 -9.89
N THR A 156 -6.25 6.90 -9.57
CA THR A 156 -5.95 7.47 -8.24
C THR A 156 -6.25 8.96 -8.28
N TYR A 157 -7.12 9.42 -7.40
CA TYR A 157 -7.48 10.83 -7.25
C TYR A 157 -6.82 11.42 -6.01
N GLY A 158 -6.44 12.71 -6.10
CA GLY A 158 -5.94 13.47 -4.97
C GLY A 158 -6.81 14.69 -4.70
N PHE A 159 -7.16 14.89 -3.43
CA PHE A 159 -8.00 16.00 -2.97
C PHE A 159 -7.32 16.71 -1.80
N PHE A 160 -7.35 18.05 -1.80
CA PHE A 160 -7.01 18.82 -0.62
C PHE A 160 -8.19 18.77 0.35
N ILE A 161 -7.96 18.26 1.57
CA ILE A 161 -8.99 18.08 2.59
C ILE A 161 -8.86 19.05 3.77
N GLY A 162 -7.96 20.06 3.68
CA GLY A 162 -7.81 21.09 4.70
C GLY A 162 -9.13 21.81 5.04
N ASN A 163 -9.99 21.99 4.06
CA ASN A 163 -11.30 22.63 4.20
C ASN A 163 -12.46 21.62 4.40
N TRP A 164 -12.15 20.35 4.66
CA TRP A 164 -13.16 19.32 4.87
C TRP A 164 -14.09 19.66 6.03
N THR A 165 -15.40 19.62 5.78
CA THR A 165 -16.42 19.87 6.81
C THR A 165 -16.79 18.55 7.47
N LYS A 166 -16.76 18.52 8.79
CA LYS A 166 -17.18 17.35 9.56
C LYS A 166 -18.65 17.01 9.28
N PRO A 167 -18.98 15.75 8.95
CA PRO A 167 -20.36 15.31 8.84
C PRO A 167 -21.12 15.42 10.16
N GLY A 168 -22.44 15.39 10.08
CA GLY A 168 -23.32 15.27 11.26
C GLY A 168 -23.01 14.01 12.08
N ALA A 169 -23.55 13.97 13.29
CA ALA A 169 -23.46 12.80 14.16
C ALA A 169 -24.16 11.58 13.55
N LEU A 170 -23.63 10.40 13.81
CA LEU A 170 -24.30 9.14 13.44
C LEU A 170 -25.63 8.99 14.19
N GLU A 171 -26.56 8.27 13.58
CA GLU A 171 -27.79 7.88 14.25
C GLU A 171 -27.50 7.02 15.50
N PRO A 172 -28.38 7.06 16.52
CA PRO A 172 -28.26 6.21 17.69
C PRO A 172 -28.09 4.72 17.31
N GLY A 173 -27.15 4.06 17.92
CA GLY A 173 -26.82 2.65 17.62
C GLY A 173 -25.65 2.47 16.66
N TYR A 174 -25.24 3.49 15.93
CA TYR A 174 -24.01 3.42 15.11
C TYR A 174 -22.84 4.12 15.79
N SER A 175 -21.67 3.52 15.67
CA SER A 175 -20.41 4.11 16.15
C SER A 175 -19.26 3.87 15.19
N LEU A 176 -18.43 4.90 14.99
CA LEU A 176 -17.18 4.77 14.25
C LEU A 176 -16.05 4.40 15.22
N VAL A 177 -15.36 3.32 14.94
CA VAL A 177 -14.31 2.77 15.81
C VAL A 177 -13.00 2.65 15.04
N GLU A 178 -11.90 3.15 15.63
CA GLU A 178 -10.56 2.92 15.10
C GLU A 178 -10.09 1.50 15.45
N CYS A 179 -9.61 0.78 14.45
CA CYS A 179 -9.06 -0.57 14.63
C CYS A 179 -7.74 -0.53 15.40
N ASN A 180 -7.62 -1.43 16.36
CA ASN A 180 -6.44 -1.62 17.18
C ASN A 180 -6.27 -3.11 17.56
N LYS A 181 -5.25 -3.43 18.36
CA LYS A 181 -4.98 -4.81 18.78
C LYS A 181 -6.14 -5.48 19.52
N GLN A 182 -6.94 -4.72 20.28
CA GLN A 182 -8.03 -5.27 21.10
C GLN A 182 -9.25 -5.64 20.25
N ASN A 183 -9.53 -4.88 19.18
CA ASN A 183 -10.75 -5.01 18.39
C ASN A 183 -10.52 -5.54 16.95
N VAL A 184 -9.29 -5.81 16.53
CA VAL A 184 -8.96 -6.32 15.20
C VAL A 184 -9.69 -7.62 14.86
N ARG A 185 -10.05 -8.42 15.86
CA ARG A 185 -10.84 -9.64 15.66
C ARG A 185 -12.16 -9.37 14.94
N PHE A 186 -12.86 -8.31 15.29
CA PHE A 186 -14.12 -7.93 14.63
C PHE A 186 -13.91 -7.62 13.15
N LEU A 187 -12.80 -6.91 12.82
CA LEU A 187 -12.43 -6.66 11.43
C LEU A 187 -12.17 -7.97 10.66
N LEU A 188 -11.48 -8.92 11.27
CA LEU A 188 -11.20 -10.21 10.63
C LEU A 188 -12.47 -11.01 10.36
N ASP A 189 -13.38 -11.05 11.30
CA ASP A 189 -14.65 -11.76 11.14
C ASP A 189 -15.49 -11.07 10.06
N PHE A 190 -15.49 -9.73 10.02
CA PHE A 190 -16.11 -8.95 8.95
C PHE A 190 -15.51 -9.24 7.57
N LEU A 191 -14.17 -9.26 7.46
CA LEU A 191 -13.49 -9.58 6.21
C LEU A 191 -13.81 -11.00 5.74
N LYS A 192 -13.77 -11.99 6.63
CA LYS A 192 -14.12 -13.39 6.30
C LYS A 192 -15.54 -13.51 5.74
N ALA A 193 -16.49 -12.81 6.33
CA ALA A 193 -17.89 -12.86 5.91
C ALA A 193 -18.16 -12.15 4.58
N ASN A 194 -17.40 -11.12 4.24
CA ASN A 194 -17.74 -10.18 3.18
C ASN A 194 -16.81 -10.22 1.97
N VAL A 195 -15.53 -10.61 2.12
CA VAL A 195 -14.55 -10.54 1.02
C VAL A 195 -15.02 -11.37 -0.18
N THR A 196 -15.39 -12.63 0.04
CA THR A 196 -15.84 -13.53 -1.04
C THR A 196 -17.20 -13.15 -1.63
N ARG A 197 -17.98 -12.36 -0.91
CA ARG A 197 -19.30 -11.90 -1.35
C ARG A 197 -19.21 -10.73 -2.33
N TYR A 198 -18.22 -9.86 -2.16
CA TYR A 198 -18.14 -8.59 -2.90
C TYR A 198 -17.00 -8.53 -3.89
N PHE A 199 -15.92 -9.30 -3.68
CA PHE A 199 -14.70 -9.18 -4.46
C PHE A 199 -14.33 -10.49 -5.15
N ASP A 200 -13.97 -10.39 -6.43
CA ASP A 200 -13.52 -11.53 -7.24
C ASP A 200 -12.04 -11.83 -6.99
N ILE A 201 -11.29 -10.82 -6.56
CA ILE A 201 -9.91 -10.97 -6.11
C ILE A 201 -9.66 -10.18 -4.82
N SER A 202 -8.94 -10.81 -3.89
CA SER A 202 -8.42 -10.13 -2.71
C SER A 202 -6.93 -10.42 -2.53
N ILE A 203 -6.17 -9.36 -2.26
CA ILE A 203 -4.73 -9.41 -2.02
C ILE A 203 -4.45 -8.75 -0.68
N THR A 204 -3.99 -9.54 0.28
CA THR A 204 -3.85 -9.10 1.67
C THR A 204 -2.51 -9.55 2.25
N PRO A 205 -1.91 -8.78 3.15
CA PRO A 205 -0.78 -9.27 3.92
C PRO A 205 -1.25 -10.24 5.01
N GLU A 206 -0.30 -10.88 5.67
CA GLU A 206 -0.57 -11.69 6.86
C GLU A 206 -1.15 -10.84 7.98
N LEU A 207 -1.98 -11.47 8.83
CA LEU A 207 -2.58 -10.78 9.97
C LEU A 207 -1.54 -10.11 10.88
N SER A 208 -0.46 -10.80 11.15
CA SER A 208 0.63 -10.27 11.98
C SER A 208 1.27 -9.01 11.37
N ASN A 209 1.34 -8.94 10.04
CA ASN A 209 1.79 -7.73 9.34
C ASN A 209 0.76 -6.59 9.45
N ILE A 210 -0.53 -6.87 9.25
CA ILE A 210 -1.61 -5.87 9.44
C ILE A 210 -1.56 -5.28 10.85
N LEU A 211 -1.40 -6.13 11.86
CA LEU A 211 -1.30 -5.69 13.27
C LEU A 211 -0.09 -4.78 13.49
N GLU A 212 1.06 -5.10 12.89
CA GLU A 212 2.25 -4.25 13.02
C GLU A 212 2.08 -2.92 12.29
N LEU A 213 1.43 -2.90 11.12
CA LEU A 213 1.11 -1.67 10.39
C LEU A 213 0.13 -0.77 11.15
N ILE A 214 -0.88 -1.33 11.81
CA ILE A 214 -1.82 -0.59 12.69
C ILE A 214 -1.08 -0.03 13.92
N LYS A 215 -0.32 -0.86 14.61
CA LYS A 215 0.44 -0.50 15.82
C LYS A 215 1.41 0.67 15.55
N THR A 216 2.07 0.65 14.40
CA THR A 216 3.05 1.67 13.99
C THR A 216 2.43 2.87 13.29
N LYS A 217 1.08 2.92 13.19
CA LYS A 217 0.34 4.00 12.52
C LYS A 217 0.78 4.22 11.06
N ASN A 218 1.19 3.15 10.40
CA ASN A 218 1.35 3.12 8.95
C ASN A 218 0.01 2.83 8.28
N TYR A 219 -0.89 2.09 8.97
CA TYR A 219 -2.30 1.94 8.60
C TYR A 219 -3.19 2.54 9.68
N TYR A 220 -4.26 3.21 9.22
CA TYR A 220 -5.42 3.60 10.00
C TYR A 220 -6.62 2.88 9.40
N ILE A 221 -7.27 2.05 10.19
CA ILE A 221 -8.46 1.32 9.76
C ILE A 221 -9.59 1.75 10.67
N TYR A 222 -10.66 2.26 10.08
CA TYR A 222 -11.89 2.61 10.78
C TYR A 222 -12.99 1.68 10.31
N PHE A 223 -13.85 1.30 11.22
CA PHE A 223 -15.07 0.55 10.91
C PHE A 223 -16.27 1.11 11.63
N LEU A 224 -17.40 1.03 10.95
CA LEU A 224 -18.69 1.44 11.50
C LEU A 224 -19.38 0.22 12.06
N MET A 225 -19.70 0.32 13.36
CA MET A 225 -20.36 -0.74 14.12
C MET A 225 -21.82 -0.39 14.30
N ASP A 226 -22.66 -1.42 14.19
CA ASP A 226 -24.08 -1.39 14.52
C ASP A 226 -24.33 -2.17 15.82
N SER A 227 -24.79 -1.48 16.85
CA SER A 227 -25.15 -2.05 18.15
C SER A 227 -26.64 -2.33 18.28
N THR A 228 -27.45 -2.02 17.24
CA THR A 228 -28.91 -2.22 17.25
C THR A 228 -29.32 -3.63 16.88
N SER A 229 -28.46 -4.37 16.14
CA SER A 229 -28.71 -5.74 15.77
C SER A 229 -28.65 -6.64 17.02
N GLY A 230 -29.79 -7.24 17.39
CA GLY A 230 -30.05 -7.92 18.66
C GLY A 230 -29.21 -9.17 19.00
N ASP A 231 -28.20 -9.50 18.21
CA ASP A 231 -27.33 -10.68 18.43
C ASP A 231 -26.22 -10.48 19.46
N GLY A 232 -26.29 -9.42 20.28
CA GLY A 232 -25.28 -9.14 21.33
C GLY A 232 -23.86 -8.93 20.80
N GLY A 233 -23.69 -8.85 19.49
CA GLY A 233 -22.41 -8.77 18.79
C GLY A 233 -22.18 -7.41 18.16
N ASN A 234 -20.96 -6.96 18.25
CA ASN A 234 -20.44 -5.80 17.55
C ASN A 234 -20.41 -6.10 16.03
N ASN A 235 -21.51 -5.83 15.32
CA ASN A 235 -21.65 -6.09 13.90
C ASN A 235 -21.05 -4.94 13.08
N ILE A 236 -19.91 -5.21 12.42
CA ILE A 236 -19.30 -4.23 11.49
C ILE A 236 -20.13 -4.21 10.21
N GLN A 237 -20.55 -3.03 9.81
CA GLN A 237 -21.29 -2.78 8.57
C GLN A 237 -20.39 -2.25 7.45
N MET A 238 -19.34 -1.52 7.80
CA MET A 238 -18.47 -0.82 6.85
C MET A 238 -17.06 -0.71 7.39
N ALA A 239 -16.06 -0.70 6.49
CA ALA A 239 -14.66 -0.51 6.86
C ALA A 239 -13.95 0.42 5.85
N TYR A 240 -13.01 1.24 6.35
CA TYR A 240 -12.21 2.18 5.59
C TYR A 240 -10.75 1.99 5.95
N VAL A 241 -9.89 1.78 4.94
CA VAL A 241 -8.47 1.49 5.14
C VAL A 241 -7.63 2.61 4.56
N PHE A 242 -6.91 3.28 5.45
CA PHE A 242 -5.99 4.36 5.08
C PHE A 242 -4.54 3.95 5.33
N LYS A 243 -3.68 4.34 4.40
CA LYS A 243 -2.23 4.11 4.43
C LYS A 243 -1.49 5.43 4.52
N LYS A 244 -0.55 5.55 5.45
CA LYS A 244 0.41 6.66 5.50
C LYS A 244 1.33 6.59 4.28
N THR A 245 1.39 7.65 3.49
CA THR A 245 2.18 7.66 2.25
C THR A 245 3.62 8.11 2.45
N CYS A 246 3.90 8.90 3.49
CA CYS A 246 5.17 9.62 3.69
C CYS A 246 5.51 10.59 2.54
N VAL A 247 4.53 10.96 1.75
CA VAL A 247 4.64 11.95 0.68
C VAL A 247 4.07 13.28 1.16
N LYS A 248 4.74 14.36 0.82
CA LYS A 248 4.19 15.72 0.91
C LYS A 248 3.89 16.23 -0.49
N ILE A 249 2.70 16.78 -0.64
CA ILE A 249 2.21 17.44 -1.84
C ILE A 249 2.01 18.91 -1.49
N ASP A 250 2.67 19.83 -2.19
CA ASP A 250 2.64 21.26 -1.89
C ASP A 250 2.95 21.58 -0.40
N GLY A 251 3.84 20.79 0.23
CA GLY A 251 4.22 20.93 1.63
C GLY A 251 3.30 20.22 2.64
N HIS A 252 2.14 19.72 2.22
CA HIS A 252 1.12 19.10 3.07
C HIS A 252 1.30 17.58 3.15
N GLU A 253 1.17 17.02 4.36
CA GLU A 253 1.23 15.58 4.59
C GLU A 253 0.05 14.87 3.92
N CYS A 254 0.34 13.76 3.25
CA CYS A 254 -0.62 13.02 2.46
C CYS A 254 -0.94 11.65 3.06
N ILE A 255 -2.23 11.28 3.06
CA ILE A 255 -2.73 9.95 3.39
C ILE A 255 -3.42 9.33 2.17
N SER A 256 -3.39 8.02 2.04
CA SER A 256 -4.09 7.32 0.94
C SER A 256 -5.20 6.41 1.48
N CYS A 257 -6.43 6.57 1.00
CA CYS A 257 -7.49 5.57 1.17
C CYS A 257 -7.29 4.49 0.10
N ILE A 258 -6.77 3.35 0.52
CA ILE A 258 -6.42 2.24 -0.37
C ILE A 258 -7.57 1.26 -0.60
N ALA A 259 -8.53 1.18 0.32
CA ALA A 259 -9.70 0.33 0.18
C ALA A 259 -10.83 0.77 1.12
N SER A 260 -12.05 0.47 0.72
CA SER A 260 -13.22 0.53 1.58
C SER A 260 -14.19 -0.62 1.29
N ILE A 261 -14.95 -1.04 2.29
CA ILE A 261 -15.90 -2.15 2.20
C ILE A 261 -17.23 -1.67 2.78
N CYS A 262 -18.29 -1.76 2.00
CA CYS A 262 -19.65 -1.48 2.41
C CYS A 262 -20.45 -2.78 2.32
N ALA A 263 -20.87 -3.34 3.45
CA ALA A 263 -21.63 -4.57 3.51
C ALA A 263 -23.15 -4.37 3.49
N THR A 264 -23.61 -3.11 3.46
CA THR A 264 -25.01 -2.74 3.43
C THR A 264 -25.38 -2.04 2.11
N LYS A 265 -26.68 -1.78 1.91
CA LYS A 265 -27.18 -0.97 0.79
C LYS A 265 -27.22 0.52 1.13
N ASP A 266 -26.93 0.91 2.38
CA ASP A 266 -27.00 2.30 2.83
C ASP A 266 -25.74 3.07 2.42
N ASN A 267 -25.82 3.73 1.27
CA ASN A 267 -24.73 4.56 0.76
C ASN A 267 -24.56 5.85 1.57
N SER A 268 -25.66 6.42 2.14
CA SER A 268 -25.59 7.64 2.94
C SER A 268 -24.77 7.42 4.21
N LEU A 269 -25.06 6.35 4.93
CA LEU A 269 -24.33 5.95 6.11
C LEU A 269 -22.86 5.62 5.79
N PHE A 270 -22.61 4.98 4.62
CA PHE A 270 -21.26 4.69 4.16
C PHE A 270 -20.43 5.95 3.92
N ILE A 271 -21.01 6.97 3.28
CA ILE A 271 -20.37 8.25 3.03
C ILE A 271 -20.16 9.02 4.33
N GLN A 272 -21.16 9.04 5.20
CA GLN A 272 -21.08 9.70 6.51
C GLN A 272 -19.96 9.08 7.38
N GLY A 273 -19.89 7.75 7.46
CA GLY A 273 -18.85 7.05 8.19
C GLY A 273 -17.43 7.35 7.66
N PHE A 274 -17.27 7.41 6.34
CA PHE A 274 -16.02 7.82 5.71
C PHE A 274 -15.64 9.26 6.08
N GLY A 275 -16.61 10.17 6.01
CA GLY A 275 -16.39 11.57 6.36
C GLY A 275 -15.95 11.77 7.82
N LEU A 276 -16.51 10.98 8.74
CA LEU A 276 -16.09 10.97 10.15
C LEU A 276 -14.70 10.36 10.33
N ALA A 277 -14.35 9.32 9.56
CA ALA A 277 -13.01 8.76 9.57
C ALA A 277 -11.97 9.78 9.06
N LEU A 278 -12.29 10.54 8.01
CA LEU A 278 -11.46 11.65 7.53
C LEU A 278 -11.29 12.74 8.58
N ASP A 279 -12.36 13.13 9.27
CA ASP A 279 -12.30 14.12 10.33
C ASP A 279 -11.35 13.70 11.47
N ALA A 280 -11.34 12.41 11.82
CA ALA A 280 -10.42 11.85 12.80
C ALA A 280 -8.93 11.86 12.35
N ILE A 281 -8.68 11.78 11.05
CA ILE A 281 -7.34 11.74 10.45
C ILE A 281 -6.82 13.16 10.12
N LYS A 282 -7.70 14.07 9.71
CA LYS A 282 -7.43 15.43 9.24
C LYS A 282 -6.43 16.23 10.08
N PRO A 283 -6.40 16.15 11.43
CA PRO A 283 -5.42 16.89 12.22
C PRO A 283 -3.94 16.57 11.86
N LYS A 284 -3.69 15.47 11.14
CA LYS A 284 -2.35 15.01 10.75
C LYS A 284 -2.10 15.10 9.25
N TYR A 285 -3.16 15.14 8.45
CA TYR A 285 -3.08 15.02 6.99
C TYR A 285 -4.03 16.01 6.33
N GLU A 286 -3.52 16.80 5.41
CA GLU A 286 -4.30 17.81 4.68
C GLU A 286 -4.56 17.39 3.21
N TYR A 287 -3.93 16.30 2.76
CA TYR A 287 -4.11 15.75 1.42
C TYR A 287 -4.58 14.29 1.48
N LEU A 288 -5.63 13.99 0.73
CA LEU A 288 -6.17 12.65 0.57
C LEU A 288 -5.88 12.15 -0.84
N LEU A 289 -5.15 11.05 -0.97
CA LEU A 289 -5.18 10.21 -2.16
C LEU A 289 -6.25 9.13 -1.96
N ILE A 290 -7.00 8.82 -3.00
CA ILE A 290 -8.00 7.76 -2.97
C ILE A 290 -7.92 6.94 -4.26
N GLU A 291 -7.74 5.63 -4.12
CA GLU A 291 -7.66 4.69 -5.22
C GLU A 291 -9.07 4.23 -5.62
N GLU A 292 -9.43 4.31 -6.90
CA GLU A 292 -10.76 3.93 -7.40
C GLU A 292 -10.89 2.40 -7.52
N ILE A 293 -10.59 1.69 -6.44
CA ILE A 293 -10.76 0.24 -6.30
C ILE A 293 -11.69 -0.09 -5.14
N SER A 294 -12.10 -1.34 -5.01
CA SER A 294 -13.06 -1.78 -4.00
C SER A 294 -14.34 -0.92 -4.03
N HIS A 295 -14.87 -0.51 -2.91
CA HIS A 295 -16.06 0.35 -2.88
C HIS A 295 -15.73 1.86 -2.86
N ASN A 296 -14.46 2.24 -3.06
CA ASN A 296 -14.01 3.63 -3.03
C ASN A 296 -14.66 4.51 -4.11
N LYS A 297 -15.11 3.92 -5.25
CA LYS A 297 -15.79 4.68 -6.31
C LYS A 297 -16.96 5.50 -5.77
N LYS A 298 -17.77 4.94 -4.87
CA LYS A 298 -18.91 5.64 -4.25
C LYS A 298 -18.47 6.86 -3.45
N LEU A 299 -17.34 6.75 -2.75
CA LEU A 299 -16.76 7.85 -1.97
C LEU A 299 -16.19 8.94 -2.89
N ILE A 300 -15.50 8.53 -3.96
CA ILE A 300 -14.93 9.44 -4.96
C ILE A 300 -16.02 10.23 -5.67
N ASP A 301 -17.09 9.56 -6.09
CA ASP A 301 -18.22 10.20 -6.78
C ASP A 301 -18.87 11.27 -5.88
N GLU A 302 -19.03 10.99 -4.58
CA GLU A 302 -19.57 11.96 -3.61
C GLU A 302 -18.61 13.14 -3.37
N ILE A 303 -17.32 12.87 -3.18
CA ILE A 303 -16.33 13.95 -2.97
C ILE A 303 -16.30 14.89 -4.18
N LYS A 304 -16.42 14.35 -5.39
CA LYS A 304 -16.41 15.13 -6.64
C LYS A 304 -17.60 16.08 -6.78
N ILE A 305 -18.68 15.87 -6.03
CA ILE A 305 -19.82 16.82 -6.01
C ILE A 305 -19.39 18.15 -5.38
N SER A 306 -18.57 18.10 -4.34
CA SER A 306 -18.16 19.27 -3.55
C SER A 306 -16.74 19.77 -3.85
N ALA A 307 -15.88 18.91 -4.39
CA ALA A 307 -14.46 19.23 -4.62
C ALA A 307 -13.95 18.63 -5.94
N LYS A 308 -13.17 19.42 -6.69
CA LYS A 308 -12.45 18.90 -7.85
C LYS A 308 -11.16 18.24 -7.40
N PRO A 309 -10.78 17.08 -7.98
CA PRO A 309 -9.48 16.49 -7.69
C PRO A 309 -8.35 17.37 -8.24
N ASN A 310 -7.32 17.58 -7.44
CA ASN A 310 -6.09 18.27 -7.85
C ASN A 310 -5.15 17.31 -8.61
N ILE A 311 -5.26 16.01 -8.32
CA ILE A 311 -4.47 14.95 -8.94
C ILE A 311 -5.42 13.92 -9.51
N SER A 312 -5.12 13.46 -10.73
CA SER A 312 -5.77 12.33 -11.39
C SER A 312 -4.69 11.56 -12.13
N SER A 313 -4.42 10.33 -11.69
CA SER A 313 -3.37 9.49 -12.27
C SER A 313 -3.90 8.11 -12.61
N SER A 314 -3.68 7.67 -13.85
CA SER A 314 -3.95 6.29 -14.24
C SER A 314 -3.04 5.36 -13.46
N THR A 315 -3.62 4.33 -12.87
CA THR A 315 -2.93 3.40 -11.99
C THR A 315 -3.33 1.97 -12.35
N ALA A 316 -2.39 1.04 -12.29
CA ALA A 316 -2.69 -0.37 -12.52
C ALA A 316 -1.81 -1.29 -11.67
N TYR A 317 -2.38 -2.45 -11.35
CA TYR A 317 -1.65 -3.59 -10.81
C TYR A 317 -1.37 -4.59 -11.91
N PHE A 318 -0.25 -5.27 -11.82
CA PHE A 318 0.20 -6.27 -12.77
C PHE A 318 0.72 -7.49 -12.03
N PHE A 319 0.35 -8.68 -12.53
CA PHE A 319 1.10 -9.88 -12.20
C PHE A 319 2.25 -10.08 -13.21
N TYR A 320 3.37 -10.54 -12.72
CA TYR A 320 4.45 -11.07 -13.52
C TYR A 320 4.54 -12.57 -13.29
N ASN A 321 4.72 -13.31 -14.37
CA ASN A 321 4.75 -14.78 -14.40
C ASN A 321 3.43 -15.46 -13.95
N PHE A 322 2.30 -14.74 -14.09
CA PHE A 322 0.96 -15.27 -13.88
C PHE A 322 -0.02 -14.52 -14.79
N ALA A 323 -0.69 -15.25 -15.68
CA ALA A 323 -1.67 -14.66 -16.60
C ALA A 323 -3.09 -14.87 -16.05
N TYR A 324 -3.86 -13.80 -15.99
CA TYR A 324 -5.27 -13.83 -15.61
C TYR A 324 -6.03 -12.74 -16.38
N SER A 325 -7.37 -12.86 -16.42
CA SER A 325 -8.23 -11.82 -16.99
C SER A 325 -8.20 -10.55 -16.13
N VAL A 326 -8.47 -9.42 -16.78
CA VAL A 326 -8.55 -8.11 -16.11
C VAL A 326 -9.79 -8.08 -15.20
N PHE A 327 -9.60 -7.67 -13.95
CA PHE A 327 -10.69 -7.48 -13.00
C PHE A 327 -11.26 -6.07 -13.07
N GLN A 328 -12.55 -5.94 -12.84
CA GLN A 328 -13.18 -4.64 -12.62
C GLN A 328 -12.69 -4.06 -11.28
N PRO A 329 -12.38 -2.76 -11.20
CA PRO A 329 -11.81 -2.15 -10.00
C PRO A 329 -12.64 -2.37 -8.73
N GLU A 330 -13.98 -2.29 -8.83
CA GLU A 330 -14.89 -2.51 -7.70
C GLU A 330 -14.92 -3.97 -7.21
N LYS A 331 -14.35 -4.90 -7.99
CA LYS A 331 -14.23 -6.31 -7.65
C LYS A 331 -12.86 -6.69 -7.08
N VAL A 332 -12.01 -5.71 -6.85
CA VAL A 332 -10.65 -5.88 -6.33
C VAL A 332 -10.55 -5.35 -4.90
N LEU A 333 -10.12 -6.19 -3.97
CA LEU A 333 -9.72 -5.76 -2.63
C LEU A 333 -8.20 -5.86 -2.49
N MET A 334 -7.56 -4.72 -2.24
CA MET A 334 -6.11 -4.62 -2.09
C MET A 334 -5.76 -4.00 -0.74
N LEU A 335 -5.17 -4.78 0.16
CA LEU A 335 -4.80 -4.32 1.51
C LEU A 335 -3.29 -4.33 1.77
N GLY A 336 -2.47 -4.75 0.83
CA GLY A 336 -1.06 -5.05 1.06
C GLY A 336 -0.07 -4.19 0.28
N THR A 337 -0.48 -3.09 -0.29
CA THR A 337 0.37 -2.29 -1.21
C THR A 337 0.81 -0.98 -0.63
#